data_ac4e8c48b90a8469b1e05d811d3631ea
#
_entry.id   ac4e8c48b90a8469b1e05d811d3631ea
#
_cell.length_a   1.000
_cell.length_b   1.000
_cell.length_c   1.000
_cell.angle_alpha   90.00
_cell.angle_beta   90.00
_cell.angle_gamma   90.00
#
_symmetry.space_group_name_H-M   'P 1'
#
loop_
_entity.id
_entity.type
_entity.pdbx_description
1 polymer ?
#
loop_
_entity_poly.entity_id
_entity_poly.type
_entity_poly.pdbx_seq_one_letter_code
_entity_poly.pdbx_strand_id
1 'polypeptide(L)'
;VVQKDRRTALGIAAAAAGLAAAGVSEGVSAPEVRRHTAEIENLPPALEGFEFVQLSDLHASALLTEPWSRAVVERVNALRPKLILITGDFVDGTVERRERDVAPFADLRAEYGVWGCEGNHEHYGDYEAWMRKIEALGIRVLRNAHTVLEVKNPEGKSAQLCLAGLCDPMAARFGREMPNLEKTFAGAPASREALRILMAHQPKFFPKYCAQASFALQLSGHTHGGQIWGMDEAVAIINGGFVRGFYRRSGALMYVHPGTGLWNGFPIRLGAASEIALIRLTRKQP
;
A
#
# COMPACT_ATOMS: atom_id res chain seq x y z
N VAL A 1 -4.39 -4.18 52.97
CA VAL A 1 -3.39 -4.34 51.92
C VAL A 1 -3.98 -5.20 50.77
N VAL A 2 -4.39 -6.44 51.01
CA VAL A 2 -4.90 -7.36 49.96
C VAL A 2 -6.10 -6.82 49.16
N GLN A 3 -7.01 -6.07 49.82
CA GLN A 3 -8.19 -5.52 49.14
C GLN A 3 -7.87 -4.32 48.23
N LYS A 4 -6.83 -3.55 48.54
CA LYS A 4 -6.33 -2.45 47.71
C LYS A 4 -5.64 -3.00 46.46
N ASP A 5 -4.86 -4.07 46.62
CA ASP A 5 -4.17 -4.76 45.52
C ASP A 5 -5.17 -5.40 44.54
N ARG A 6 -6.26 -5.99 45.06
CA ARG A 6 -7.33 -6.55 44.24
C ARG A 6 -8.07 -5.49 43.39
N ARG A 7 -8.38 -4.33 43.97
CA ARG A 7 -9.04 -3.22 43.25
C ARG A 7 -8.12 -2.67 42.17
N THR A 8 -6.84 -2.52 42.45
CA THR A 8 -5.83 -2.07 41.49
C THR A 8 -5.69 -3.07 40.35
N ALA A 9 -5.60 -4.38 40.63
CA ALA A 9 -5.52 -5.41 39.60
C ALA A 9 -6.77 -5.45 38.71
N LEU A 10 -7.98 -5.32 39.29
CA LEU A 10 -9.23 -5.24 38.53
C LEU A 10 -9.29 -3.98 37.65
N GLY A 11 -8.80 -2.84 38.18
CA GLY A 11 -8.71 -1.59 37.40
C GLY A 11 -7.77 -1.73 36.19
N ILE A 12 -6.61 -2.33 36.39
CA ILE A 12 -5.64 -2.60 35.29
C ILE A 12 -6.25 -3.55 34.26
N ALA A 13 -6.90 -4.64 34.70
CA ALA A 13 -7.54 -5.60 33.81
C ALA A 13 -8.66 -4.94 32.97
N ALA A 14 -9.49 -4.11 33.60
CA ALA A 14 -10.55 -3.37 32.91
C ALA A 14 -9.99 -2.38 31.88
N ALA A 15 -8.92 -1.65 32.23
CA ALA A 15 -8.24 -0.74 31.33
C ALA A 15 -7.63 -1.48 30.12
N ALA A 16 -6.95 -2.61 30.38
CA ALA A 16 -6.37 -3.45 29.32
C ALA A 16 -7.45 -4.01 28.37
N ALA A 17 -8.58 -4.48 28.94
CA ALA A 17 -9.71 -4.96 28.14
C ALA A 17 -10.33 -3.83 27.29
N GLY A 18 -10.46 -2.63 27.85
CA GLY A 18 -10.94 -1.45 27.12
C GLY A 18 -10.02 -1.03 25.97
N LEU A 19 -8.71 -1.02 26.21
CA LEU A 19 -7.72 -0.75 25.15
C LEU A 19 -7.73 -1.83 24.06
N ALA A 20 -7.81 -3.10 24.44
CA ALA A 20 -7.90 -4.20 23.48
C ALA A 20 -9.16 -4.08 22.62
N ALA A 21 -10.32 -3.81 23.23
CA ALA A 21 -11.58 -3.61 22.51
C ALA A 21 -11.51 -2.41 21.56
N ALA A 22 -10.95 -1.28 22.00
CA ALA A 22 -10.73 -0.12 21.16
C ALA A 22 -9.79 -0.42 19.99
N GLY A 23 -8.69 -1.12 20.24
CA GLY A 23 -7.73 -1.51 19.22
C GLY A 23 -8.28 -2.50 18.18
N VAL A 24 -9.10 -3.47 18.62
CA VAL A 24 -9.81 -4.37 17.69
C VAL A 24 -10.83 -3.59 16.87
N SER A 25 -11.63 -2.72 17.50
CA SER A 25 -12.61 -1.88 16.81
C SER A 25 -11.94 -1.03 15.73
N GLU A 26 -10.82 -0.38 16.06
CA GLU A 26 -10.03 0.40 15.08
C GLU A 26 -9.52 -0.49 13.94
N GLY A 27 -8.99 -1.68 14.28
CA GLY A 27 -8.41 -2.60 13.31
C GLY A 27 -9.40 -3.13 12.27
N VAL A 28 -10.67 -3.32 12.64
CA VAL A 28 -11.71 -3.85 11.74
C VAL A 28 -12.62 -2.78 11.15
N SER A 29 -12.47 -1.53 11.58
CA SER A 29 -13.21 -0.40 11.03
C SER A 29 -12.77 -0.07 9.61
N ALA A 30 -13.67 0.49 8.81
CA ALA A 30 -13.30 1.00 7.50
C ALA A 30 -12.30 2.17 7.64
N PRO A 31 -11.18 2.17 6.90
CA PRO A 31 -10.08 3.12 7.06
C PRO A 31 -10.49 4.55 6.70
N GLU A 32 -9.92 5.53 7.39
CA GLU A 32 -10.12 6.94 7.06
C GLU A 32 -9.30 7.37 5.84
N VAL A 33 -9.80 8.41 5.15
CA VAL A 33 -9.06 9.05 4.06
C VAL A 33 -8.04 10.02 4.66
N ARG A 34 -6.76 9.81 4.36
CA ARG A 34 -5.68 10.74 4.71
C ARG A 34 -5.08 11.35 3.45
N ARG A 35 -4.88 12.68 3.50
CA ARG A 35 -4.34 13.45 2.39
C ARG A 35 -2.86 13.70 2.60
N HIS A 36 -2.07 13.35 1.59
CA HIS A 36 -0.61 13.50 1.60
C HIS A 36 -0.16 14.31 0.39
N THR A 37 0.97 15.01 0.54
CA THR A 37 1.63 15.71 -0.54
C THR A 37 2.99 15.06 -0.81
N ALA A 38 3.20 14.60 -2.03
CA ALA A 38 4.47 14.06 -2.49
C ALA A 38 5.22 15.13 -3.29
N GLU A 39 6.25 15.69 -2.68
CA GLU A 39 7.11 16.70 -3.31
C GLU A 39 8.16 16.04 -4.19
N ILE A 40 8.05 16.21 -5.49
CA ILE A 40 8.90 15.61 -6.52
C ILE A 40 9.82 16.69 -7.13
N GLU A 41 11.14 16.44 -7.16
CA GLU A 41 12.14 17.43 -7.61
C GLU A 41 11.94 17.88 -9.06
N ASN A 42 11.72 16.95 -9.96
CA ASN A 42 11.58 17.21 -11.40
C ASN A 42 10.19 16.84 -11.91
N LEU A 43 9.15 17.25 -11.18
CA LEU A 43 7.77 16.97 -11.56
C LEU A 43 7.43 17.66 -12.90
N PRO A 44 6.97 16.92 -13.93
CA PRO A 44 6.45 17.51 -15.15
C PRO A 44 5.28 18.48 -14.84
N PRO A 45 5.22 19.67 -15.47
CA PRO A 45 4.19 20.66 -15.18
C PRO A 45 2.76 20.15 -15.33
N ALA A 46 2.52 19.21 -16.26
CA ALA A 46 1.21 18.61 -16.46
C ALA A 46 0.76 17.67 -15.31
N LEU A 47 1.68 17.26 -14.44
CA LEU A 47 1.40 16.44 -13.27
C LEU A 47 1.33 17.25 -11.97
N GLU A 48 1.50 18.58 -12.02
CA GLU A 48 1.30 19.43 -10.84
C GLU A 48 -0.14 19.32 -10.37
N GLY A 49 -0.31 18.98 -9.07
CA GLY A 49 -1.62 18.77 -8.49
C GLY A 49 -2.32 17.46 -8.87
N PHE A 50 -1.66 16.54 -9.58
CA PHE A 50 -2.23 15.23 -9.90
C PHE A 50 -2.45 14.43 -8.62
N GLU A 51 -3.68 13.94 -8.42
CA GLU A 51 -4.07 13.17 -7.25
C GLU A 51 -4.35 11.71 -7.62
N PHE A 52 -3.83 10.80 -6.81
CA PHE A 52 -4.10 9.37 -6.91
C PHE A 52 -4.32 8.77 -5.52
N VAL A 53 -5.04 7.66 -5.46
CA VAL A 53 -5.21 6.89 -4.24
C VAL A 53 -4.18 5.77 -4.20
N GLN A 54 -3.48 5.63 -3.07
CA GLN A 54 -2.76 4.41 -2.73
C GLN A 54 -3.57 3.61 -1.71
N LEU A 55 -3.74 2.33 -1.97
CA LEU A 55 -4.15 1.29 -1.05
C LEU A 55 -2.99 0.31 -0.86
N SER A 56 -2.91 -0.32 0.29
CA SER A 56 -1.91 -1.35 0.58
C SER A 56 -2.40 -2.27 1.68
N ASP A 57 -1.90 -3.50 1.69
CA ASP A 57 -2.15 -4.40 2.82
C ASP A 57 -3.65 -4.50 3.13
N LEU A 58 -4.44 -4.83 2.13
CA LEU A 58 -5.90 -4.95 2.26
C LEU A 58 -6.28 -6.12 3.16
N HIS A 59 -5.53 -7.23 3.07
CA HIS A 59 -5.73 -8.44 3.86
C HIS A 59 -7.20 -8.84 4.02
N ALA A 60 -7.93 -8.88 2.89
CA ALA A 60 -9.28 -9.42 2.90
C ALA A 60 -9.25 -10.83 3.54
N SER A 61 -10.01 -11.04 4.61
CA SER A 61 -9.82 -12.15 5.52
C SER A 61 -11.08 -12.49 6.30
N ALA A 62 -10.98 -13.36 7.30
CA ALA A 62 -12.08 -13.66 8.20
C ALA A 62 -12.52 -12.45 9.07
N LEU A 63 -11.64 -11.47 9.23
CA LEU A 63 -11.91 -10.24 9.99
C LEU A 63 -12.33 -9.10 9.07
N LEU A 64 -11.74 -8.99 7.89
CA LEU A 64 -12.00 -7.96 6.89
C LEU A 64 -12.76 -8.59 5.72
N THR A 65 -14.07 -8.73 5.91
CA THR A 65 -14.96 -9.43 5.00
C THR A 65 -15.58 -8.51 3.94
N GLU A 66 -16.43 -9.04 3.07
CA GLU A 66 -17.10 -8.29 1.99
C GLU A 66 -17.66 -6.93 2.42
N PRO A 67 -18.38 -6.77 3.56
CA PRO A 67 -18.87 -5.45 3.97
C PRO A 67 -17.78 -4.43 4.21
N TRP A 68 -16.63 -4.84 4.75
CA TRP A 68 -15.48 -3.97 4.93
C TRP A 68 -14.89 -3.56 3.58
N SER A 69 -14.68 -4.51 2.67
CA SER A 69 -14.17 -4.22 1.32
C SER A 69 -15.09 -3.27 0.56
N ARG A 70 -16.39 -3.45 0.69
CA ARG A 70 -17.40 -2.55 0.11
C ARG A 70 -17.30 -1.13 0.66
N ALA A 71 -17.15 -0.99 1.97
CA ALA A 71 -16.96 0.32 2.60
C ALA A 71 -15.65 1.01 2.15
N VAL A 72 -14.57 0.25 1.93
CA VAL A 72 -13.32 0.79 1.34
C VAL A 72 -13.59 1.30 -0.06
N VAL A 73 -14.23 0.50 -0.92
CA VAL A 73 -14.53 0.85 -2.31
C VAL A 73 -15.41 2.10 -2.39
N GLU A 74 -16.45 2.18 -1.57
CA GLU A 74 -17.35 3.35 -1.50
C GLU A 74 -16.58 4.63 -1.13
N ARG A 75 -15.70 4.55 -0.12
CA ARG A 75 -14.88 5.69 0.30
C ARG A 75 -13.89 6.12 -0.79
N VAL A 76 -13.23 5.16 -1.45
CA VAL A 76 -12.29 5.44 -2.54
C VAL A 76 -13.04 6.08 -3.72
N ASN A 77 -14.15 5.51 -4.16
CA ASN A 77 -14.91 6.02 -5.30
C ASN A 77 -15.51 7.41 -5.04
N ALA A 78 -15.88 7.71 -3.78
CA ALA A 78 -16.35 9.05 -3.39
C ALA A 78 -15.29 10.15 -3.61
N LEU A 79 -13.99 9.80 -3.56
CA LEU A 79 -12.88 10.70 -3.87
C LEU A 79 -12.77 11.00 -5.37
N ARG A 80 -13.38 10.19 -6.23
CA ARG A 80 -13.23 10.26 -7.70
C ARG A 80 -11.76 10.35 -8.14
N PRO A 81 -10.90 9.40 -7.71
CA PRO A 81 -9.47 9.47 -7.95
C PRO A 81 -9.18 9.34 -9.45
N LYS A 82 -8.13 10.02 -9.92
CA LYS A 82 -7.65 9.86 -11.29
C LYS A 82 -7.00 8.50 -11.53
N LEU A 83 -6.35 7.96 -10.50
CA LEU A 83 -5.61 6.72 -10.56
C LEU A 83 -5.69 6.02 -9.19
N ILE A 84 -5.75 4.68 -9.17
CA ILE A 84 -5.67 3.88 -7.95
C ILE A 84 -4.47 2.93 -8.07
N LEU A 85 -3.60 2.94 -7.05
CA LEU A 85 -2.42 2.10 -6.96
C LEU A 85 -2.52 1.22 -5.71
N ILE A 86 -2.37 -0.10 -5.87
CA ILE A 86 -2.47 -1.07 -4.77
C ILE A 86 -1.12 -1.75 -4.61
N THR A 87 -0.48 -1.56 -3.46
CA THR A 87 0.89 -2.00 -3.22
C THR A 87 0.98 -3.32 -2.46
N GLY A 88 0.25 -4.35 -2.95
CA GLY A 88 0.36 -5.74 -2.48
C GLY A 88 -0.47 -6.08 -1.26
N ASP A 89 -0.39 -7.35 -0.87
CA ASP A 89 -1.10 -7.97 0.24
C ASP A 89 -2.63 -7.77 0.17
N PHE A 90 -3.22 -8.27 -0.92
CA PHE A 90 -4.66 -8.13 -1.18
C PHE A 90 -5.50 -9.00 -0.25
N VAL A 91 -5.00 -10.19 0.10
CA VAL A 91 -5.84 -11.23 0.72
C VAL A 91 -5.06 -12.20 1.58
N ASP A 92 -5.76 -12.74 2.60
CA ASP A 92 -5.29 -13.85 3.43
C ASP A 92 -6.21 -15.06 3.31
N GLY A 93 -5.68 -16.15 2.74
CA GLY A 93 -6.38 -17.42 2.58
C GLY A 93 -6.54 -17.85 1.12
N THR A 94 -7.35 -18.88 0.89
CA THR A 94 -7.59 -19.45 -0.43
C THR A 94 -8.68 -18.70 -1.20
N VAL A 95 -8.67 -18.79 -2.53
CA VAL A 95 -9.71 -18.21 -3.39
C VAL A 95 -11.09 -18.70 -2.98
N GLU A 96 -11.25 -20.02 -2.77
CA GLU A 96 -12.51 -20.62 -2.35
C GLU A 96 -13.13 -19.95 -1.10
N ARG A 97 -12.29 -19.57 -0.14
CA ARG A 97 -12.75 -18.99 1.11
C ARG A 97 -12.94 -17.47 1.07
N ARG A 98 -12.22 -16.76 0.17
CA ARG A 98 -12.07 -15.30 0.21
C ARG A 98 -12.50 -14.57 -1.05
N GLU A 99 -12.89 -15.26 -2.11
CA GLU A 99 -13.29 -14.60 -3.35
C GLU A 99 -14.46 -13.61 -3.15
N ARG A 100 -15.38 -13.91 -2.22
CA ARG A 100 -16.48 -12.99 -1.87
C ARG A 100 -15.98 -11.74 -1.17
N ASP A 101 -14.95 -11.87 -0.33
CA ASP A 101 -14.41 -10.78 0.46
C ASP A 101 -13.64 -9.77 -0.42
N VAL A 102 -13.05 -10.21 -1.53
CA VAL A 102 -12.37 -9.35 -2.50
C VAL A 102 -13.28 -8.88 -3.65
N ALA A 103 -14.43 -9.49 -3.85
CA ALA A 103 -15.33 -9.19 -4.96
C ALA A 103 -15.70 -7.69 -5.09
N PRO A 104 -15.92 -6.92 -4.00
CA PRO A 104 -16.23 -5.49 -4.11
C PRO A 104 -15.14 -4.66 -4.79
N PHE A 105 -13.87 -5.09 -4.78
CA PHE A 105 -12.80 -4.34 -5.44
C PHE A 105 -12.94 -4.25 -6.96
N ALA A 106 -13.80 -5.08 -7.58
CA ALA A 106 -14.19 -4.92 -8.98
C ALA A 106 -14.94 -3.60 -9.26
N ASP A 107 -15.48 -2.98 -8.21
CA ASP A 107 -16.20 -1.71 -8.31
C ASP A 107 -15.32 -0.47 -8.12
N LEU A 108 -14.01 -0.62 -7.93
CA LEU A 108 -13.07 0.51 -7.91
C LEU A 108 -13.08 1.23 -9.25
N ARG A 109 -13.15 2.56 -9.23
CA ARG A 109 -13.23 3.41 -10.44
C ARG A 109 -12.18 4.51 -10.40
N ALA A 110 -11.38 4.59 -11.46
CA ALA A 110 -10.43 5.67 -11.68
C ALA A 110 -10.23 5.94 -13.18
N GLU A 111 -10.00 7.20 -13.56
CA GLU A 111 -9.84 7.64 -14.95
C GLU A 111 -8.71 6.87 -15.67
N TYR A 112 -7.56 6.71 -15.01
CA TYR A 112 -6.38 5.98 -15.53
C TYR A 112 -6.31 4.53 -15.05
N GLY A 113 -7.40 4.02 -14.46
CA GLY A 113 -7.56 2.63 -14.05
C GLY A 113 -7.00 2.30 -12.66
N VAL A 114 -7.05 1.01 -12.35
CA VAL A 114 -6.59 0.43 -11.09
C VAL A 114 -5.40 -0.47 -11.39
N TRP A 115 -4.28 -0.20 -10.74
CA TRP A 115 -3.03 -0.90 -10.94
C TRP A 115 -2.47 -1.37 -9.61
N GLY A 116 -1.69 -2.44 -9.62
CA GLY A 116 -1.06 -2.93 -8.40
C GLY A 116 0.25 -3.66 -8.66
N CYS A 117 0.93 -4.02 -7.58
CA CYS A 117 1.97 -5.03 -7.55
C CYS A 117 1.60 -6.10 -6.54
N GLU A 118 2.30 -7.22 -6.54
CA GLU A 118 2.11 -8.25 -5.52
C GLU A 118 2.80 -7.88 -4.21
N GLY A 119 2.33 -8.44 -3.10
CA GLY A 119 3.00 -8.45 -1.81
C GLY A 119 3.46 -9.86 -1.44
N ASN A 120 3.88 -10.04 -0.19
CA ASN A 120 4.34 -11.35 0.26
C ASN A 120 3.21 -12.32 0.57
N HIS A 121 2.01 -11.82 0.94
CA HIS A 121 0.89 -12.68 1.30
C HIS A 121 0.29 -13.43 0.11
N GLU A 122 0.35 -12.89 -1.08
CA GLU A 122 -0.05 -13.60 -2.29
C GLU A 122 0.71 -14.91 -2.48
N HIS A 123 1.95 -15.01 -1.98
CA HIS A 123 2.79 -16.20 -2.12
C HIS A 123 2.47 -17.32 -1.12
N TYR A 124 1.76 -17.05 -0.02
CA TYR A 124 1.52 -18.05 1.03
C TYR A 124 0.37 -19.02 0.72
N GLY A 125 -0.38 -18.78 -0.33
CA GLY A 125 -1.54 -19.60 -0.71
C GLY A 125 -1.59 -19.90 -2.20
N ASP A 126 -2.79 -19.81 -2.76
CA ASP A 126 -3.12 -20.12 -4.15
C ASP A 126 -2.65 -19.03 -5.14
N TYR A 127 -1.35 -18.73 -5.14
CA TYR A 127 -0.77 -17.58 -5.85
C TYR A 127 -1.32 -17.38 -7.28
N GLU A 128 -1.23 -18.40 -8.13
CA GLU A 128 -1.67 -18.28 -9.51
C GLU A 128 -3.19 -18.07 -9.63
N ALA A 129 -3.96 -18.67 -8.75
CA ALA A 129 -5.40 -18.48 -8.70
C ALA A 129 -5.76 -17.07 -8.22
N TRP A 130 -5.02 -16.57 -7.23
CA TRP A 130 -5.19 -15.18 -6.76
C TRP A 130 -4.80 -14.16 -7.81
N MET A 131 -3.68 -14.33 -8.51
CA MET A 131 -3.29 -13.40 -9.57
C MET A 131 -4.37 -13.33 -10.66
N ARG A 132 -4.87 -14.48 -11.13
CA ARG A 132 -5.99 -14.50 -12.08
C ARG A 132 -7.26 -13.85 -11.54
N LYS A 133 -7.58 -14.08 -10.26
CA LYS A 133 -8.78 -13.50 -9.63
C LYS A 133 -8.68 -12.00 -9.51
N ILE A 134 -7.54 -11.46 -9.06
CA ILE A 134 -7.28 -10.02 -8.92
C ILE A 134 -7.36 -9.34 -10.28
N GLU A 135 -6.76 -9.92 -11.32
CA GLU A 135 -6.86 -9.42 -12.69
C GLU A 135 -8.30 -9.45 -13.23
N ALA A 136 -9.08 -10.50 -12.89
CA ALA A 136 -10.50 -10.60 -13.26
C ALA A 136 -11.38 -9.55 -12.55
N LEU A 137 -10.93 -8.99 -11.42
CA LEU A 137 -11.57 -7.84 -10.77
C LEU A 137 -11.25 -6.50 -11.47
N GLY A 138 -10.48 -6.51 -12.56
CA GLY A 138 -10.08 -5.30 -13.28
C GLY A 138 -8.85 -4.59 -12.72
N ILE A 139 -8.14 -5.20 -11.77
CA ILE A 139 -6.91 -4.68 -11.20
C ILE A 139 -5.73 -5.22 -12.01
N ARG A 140 -4.98 -4.34 -12.66
CA ARG A 140 -3.84 -4.71 -13.51
C ARG A 140 -2.59 -4.86 -12.65
N VAL A 141 -2.14 -6.09 -12.41
CA VAL A 141 -0.97 -6.35 -11.55
C VAL A 141 0.31 -6.32 -12.38
N LEU A 142 1.21 -5.40 -12.06
CA LEU A 142 2.53 -5.29 -12.67
C LEU A 142 3.52 -6.17 -11.89
N ARG A 143 4.12 -7.13 -12.58
CA ARG A 143 5.09 -8.09 -12.02
C ARG A 143 6.39 -8.02 -12.82
N ASN A 144 7.40 -7.32 -12.31
CA ASN A 144 8.61 -6.95 -13.04
C ASN A 144 8.28 -6.34 -14.42
N ALA A 145 7.31 -5.45 -14.42
CA ALA A 145 6.76 -4.84 -15.63
C ALA A 145 6.42 -3.38 -15.39
N HIS A 146 6.24 -2.64 -16.47
CA HIS A 146 5.74 -1.26 -16.43
C HIS A 146 4.65 -1.02 -17.47
N THR A 147 3.96 0.10 -17.31
CA THR A 147 3.07 0.68 -18.30
C THR A 147 3.30 2.19 -18.35
N VAL A 148 2.97 2.81 -19.47
CA VAL A 148 3.06 4.26 -19.65
C VAL A 148 1.67 4.81 -19.88
N LEU A 149 1.26 5.75 -19.05
CA LEU A 149 0.00 6.47 -19.14
C LEU A 149 0.27 7.89 -19.66
N GLU A 150 -0.49 8.32 -20.63
CA GLU A 150 -0.52 9.71 -21.09
C GLU A 150 -1.51 10.48 -20.21
N VAL A 151 -1.01 11.30 -19.31
CA VAL A 151 -1.83 12.09 -18.40
C VAL A 151 -1.99 13.49 -18.93
N LYS A 152 -3.22 13.99 -19.01
CA LYS A 152 -3.55 15.36 -19.42
C LYS A 152 -4.07 16.15 -18.23
N ASN A 153 -3.58 17.38 -18.10
CA ASN A 153 -4.13 18.30 -17.13
C ASN A 153 -5.33 19.09 -17.72
N PRO A 154 -6.09 19.84 -16.91
CA PRO A 154 -7.21 20.65 -17.38
C PRO A 154 -6.84 21.71 -18.42
N GLU A 155 -5.58 22.13 -18.47
CA GLU A 155 -5.04 23.09 -19.45
C GLU A 155 -4.66 22.45 -20.79
N GLY A 156 -4.86 21.13 -20.94
CA GLY A 156 -4.53 20.40 -22.16
C GLY A 156 -3.05 20.01 -22.31
N LYS A 157 -2.19 20.32 -21.33
CA LYS A 157 -0.80 19.85 -21.33
C LYS A 157 -0.76 18.37 -20.95
N SER A 158 0.08 17.60 -21.64
CA SER A 158 0.28 16.17 -21.36
C SER A 158 1.64 15.88 -20.75
N ALA A 159 1.70 14.79 -20.00
CA ALA A 159 2.95 14.19 -19.52
C ALA A 159 2.81 12.67 -19.46
N GLN A 160 3.94 12.00 -19.63
CA GLN A 160 3.99 10.54 -19.45
C GLN A 160 4.20 10.19 -17.98
N LEU A 161 3.35 9.30 -17.49
CA LEU A 161 3.46 8.66 -16.18
C LEU A 161 3.78 7.18 -16.38
N CYS A 162 5.02 6.79 -16.06
CA CYS A 162 5.46 5.40 -16.13
C CYS A 162 5.20 4.74 -14.76
N LEU A 163 4.21 3.85 -14.73
CA LEU A 163 3.94 3.01 -13.57
C LEU A 163 4.71 1.71 -13.70
N ALA A 164 5.49 1.37 -12.69
CA ALA A 164 6.27 0.15 -12.63
C ALA A 164 5.90 -0.66 -11.38
N GLY A 165 5.87 -1.99 -11.49
CA GLY A 165 5.62 -2.90 -10.38
C GLY A 165 6.65 -4.00 -10.33
N LEU A 166 7.17 -4.27 -9.14
CA LEU A 166 8.10 -5.37 -8.88
C LEU A 166 7.36 -6.58 -8.35
N CYS A 167 7.92 -7.75 -8.65
CA CYS A 167 7.62 -8.97 -7.90
C CYS A 167 8.08 -8.81 -6.45
N ASP A 168 7.43 -9.51 -5.52
CA ASP A 168 7.86 -9.47 -4.11
C ASP A 168 9.06 -10.40 -3.87
N PRO A 169 10.02 -9.99 -3.02
CA PRO A 169 11.16 -10.83 -2.66
C PRO A 169 10.80 -12.18 -2.02
N MET A 170 9.59 -12.34 -1.46
CA MET A 170 9.10 -13.60 -0.93
C MET A 170 8.98 -14.69 -2.01
N ALA A 171 8.83 -14.31 -3.27
CA ALA A 171 8.82 -15.19 -4.43
C ALA A 171 9.97 -16.23 -4.43
N ALA A 172 11.15 -15.84 -3.92
CA ALA A 172 12.32 -16.71 -3.80
C ALA A 172 12.05 -18.01 -3.03
N ARG A 173 11.27 -17.92 -1.94
CA ARG A 173 10.95 -19.09 -1.10
C ARG A 173 10.08 -20.12 -1.81
N PHE A 174 9.41 -19.69 -2.87
CA PHE A 174 8.47 -20.51 -3.64
C PHE A 174 8.97 -20.81 -5.05
N GLY A 175 10.24 -20.53 -5.36
CA GLY A 175 10.83 -20.74 -6.68
C GLY A 175 10.18 -19.90 -7.79
N ARG A 176 9.62 -18.74 -7.44
CA ARG A 176 8.98 -17.80 -8.36
C ARG A 176 9.92 -16.65 -8.74
N GLU A 177 9.50 -15.84 -9.70
CA GLU A 177 10.32 -14.75 -10.22
C GLU A 177 10.61 -13.68 -9.16
N MET A 178 11.90 -13.38 -8.98
CA MET A 178 12.39 -12.39 -8.04
C MET A 178 12.28 -10.96 -8.59
N PRO A 179 12.29 -9.92 -7.73
CA PRO A 179 12.36 -8.53 -8.18
C PRO A 179 13.51 -8.29 -9.15
N ASN A 180 13.20 -7.72 -10.31
CA ASN A 180 14.14 -7.44 -11.38
C ASN A 180 13.87 -6.05 -11.99
N LEU A 181 14.64 -5.04 -11.58
CA LEU A 181 14.48 -3.66 -12.04
C LEU A 181 14.88 -3.46 -13.51
N GLU A 182 15.89 -4.21 -14.00
CA GLU A 182 16.30 -4.16 -15.40
C GLU A 182 15.15 -4.59 -16.30
N LYS A 183 14.54 -5.74 -16.02
CA LYS A 183 13.35 -6.22 -16.72
C LYS A 183 12.18 -5.24 -16.57
N THR A 184 11.95 -4.73 -15.37
CA THR A 184 10.86 -3.81 -15.06
C THR A 184 10.91 -2.55 -15.91
N PHE A 185 12.08 -1.97 -16.10
CA PHE A 185 12.25 -0.74 -16.87
C PHE A 185 12.78 -0.96 -18.31
N ALA A 186 12.87 -2.20 -18.79
CA ALA A 186 13.25 -2.49 -20.16
C ALA A 186 12.28 -1.83 -21.14
N GLY A 187 12.80 -0.91 -21.97
CA GLY A 187 11.99 -0.13 -22.93
C GLY A 187 11.15 0.99 -22.31
N ALA A 188 11.21 1.22 -21.01
CA ALA A 188 10.53 2.36 -20.37
C ALA A 188 11.14 3.70 -20.80
N PRO A 189 10.32 4.78 -20.96
CA PRO A 189 10.83 6.12 -21.18
C PRO A 189 11.86 6.50 -20.12
N ALA A 190 12.88 7.28 -20.50
CA ALA A 190 13.87 7.76 -19.53
C ALA A 190 13.20 8.60 -18.44
N SER A 191 13.76 8.61 -17.22
CA SER A 191 13.20 9.36 -16.09
C SER A 191 13.11 10.88 -16.31
N ARG A 192 13.84 11.42 -17.28
CA ARG A 192 13.73 12.82 -17.73
C ARG A 192 12.53 13.06 -18.68
N GLU A 193 12.00 12.00 -19.28
CA GLU A 193 10.91 12.04 -20.28
C GLU A 193 9.56 11.70 -19.64
N ALA A 194 9.56 10.85 -18.62
CA ALA A 194 8.37 10.42 -17.90
C ALA A 194 8.59 10.46 -16.39
N LEU A 195 7.55 10.78 -15.62
CA LEU A 195 7.57 10.55 -14.19
C LEU A 195 7.48 9.04 -13.95
N ARG A 196 8.48 8.45 -13.30
CA ARG A 196 8.48 7.04 -12.94
C ARG A 196 8.01 6.85 -11.50
N ILE A 197 6.93 6.09 -11.31
CA ILE A 197 6.44 5.62 -10.01
C ILE A 197 6.68 4.11 -9.94
N LEU A 198 7.40 3.67 -8.92
CA LEU A 198 7.70 2.27 -8.64
C LEU A 198 6.80 1.74 -7.50
N MET A 199 6.02 0.72 -7.76
CA MET A 199 5.32 -0.05 -6.73
C MET A 199 6.20 -1.24 -6.32
N ALA A 200 6.59 -1.27 -5.04
CA ALA A 200 7.39 -2.33 -4.44
C ALA A 200 6.94 -2.52 -3.00
N HIS A 201 6.28 -3.63 -2.71
CA HIS A 201 5.58 -3.85 -1.45
C HIS A 201 6.47 -3.65 -0.23
N GLN A 202 7.67 -4.27 -0.18
CA GLN A 202 8.56 -4.22 0.97
C GLN A 202 9.51 -3.01 0.93
N PRO A 203 9.43 -2.06 1.88
CA PRO A 203 10.21 -0.81 1.85
C PRO A 203 11.72 -1.01 2.10
N LYS A 204 12.13 -2.07 2.78
CA LYS A 204 13.53 -2.31 3.17
C LYS A 204 14.52 -2.33 2.01
N PHE A 205 14.04 -2.60 0.80
CA PHE A 205 14.87 -2.67 -0.40
C PHE A 205 15.02 -1.32 -1.12
N PHE A 206 14.36 -0.26 -0.66
CA PHE A 206 14.43 1.07 -1.27
C PHE A 206 15.86 1.55 -1.54
N PRO A 207 16.84 1.42 -0.59
CA PRO A 207 18.21 1.82 -0.87
C PRO A 207 18.85 1.05 -2.02
N LYS A 208 18.57 -0.25 -2.13
CA LYS A 208 19.06 -1.10 -3.22
C LYS A 208 18.44 -0.68 -4.55
N TYR A 209 17.14 -0.41 -4.57
CA TYR A 209 16.43 -0.03 -5.79
C TYR A 209 16.88 1.34 -6.31
N CYS A 210 17.11 2.32 -5.43
CA CYS A 210 17.67 3.61 -5.80
C CYS A 210 19.08 3.52 -6.42
N ALA A 211 19.86 2.50 -6.04
CA ALA A 211 21.19 2.28 -6.61
C ALA A 211 21.14 1.60 -7.99
N GLN A 212 20.05 0.94 -8.34
CA GLN A 212 19.91 0.14 -9.56
C GLN A 212 19.10 0.82 -10.66
N ALA A 213 18.18 1.72 -10.30
CA ALA A 213 17.30 2.38 -11.27
C ALA A 213 16.94 3.81 -10.83
N SER A 214 16.64 4.66 -11.81
CA SER A 214 16.13 6.01 -11.57
C SER A 214 14.60 6.02 -11.62
N PHE A 215 13.98 6.45 -10.54
CA PHE A 215 12.54 6.70 -10.40
C PHE A 215 12.32 7.86 -9.42
N ALA A 216 11.19 8.54 -9.52
CA ALA A 216 10.90 9.70 -8.70
C ALA A 216 10.20 9.35 -7.38
N LEU A 217 9.31 8.35 -7.41
CA LEU A 217 8.51 7.94 -6.27
C LEU A 217 8.45 6.41 -6.19
N GLN A 218 8.71 5.86 -4.99
CA GLN A 218 8.38 4.49 -4.66
C GLN A 218 7.17 4.47 -3.72
N LEU A 219 6.25 3.55 -3.96
CA LEU A 219 5.11 3.27 -3.09
C LEU A 219 5.28 1.88 -2.48
N SER A 220 5.20 1.80 -1.18
CA SER A 220 5.38 0.57 -0.39
C SER A 220 4.31 0.43 0.68
N GLY A 221 4.16 -0.77 1.23
CA GLY A 221 3.33 -1.11 2.38
C GLY A 221 4.08 -1.99 3.38
N HIS A 222 3.54 -3.18 3.66
CA HIS A 222 4.18 -4.27 4.40
C HIS A 222 4.34 -4.07 5.92
N THR A 223 4.58 -2.87 6.36
CA THR A 223 4.96 -2.56 7.76
C THR A 223 3.77 -2.40 8.69
N HIS A 224 2.57 -2.25 8.12
CA HIS A 224 1.36 -1.85 8.86
C HIS A 224 1.55 -0.62 9.76
N GLY A 225 2.57 0.22 9.46
CA GLY A 225 2.88 1.39 10.26
C GLY A 225 3.31 1.10 11.70
N GLY A 226 3.76 -0.14 11.98
CA GLY A 226 4.04 -0.62 13.33
C GLY A 226 2.79 -1.08 14.09
N GLN A 227 1.59 -0.82 13.59
CA GLN A 227 0.28 -1.26 14.06
C GLN A 227 -0.05 -0.93 15.53
N ILE A 228 0.89 -1.11 16.47
CA ILE A 228 0.70 -0.87 17.92
C ILE A 228 1.82 0.01 18.44
N TRP A 229 1.50 0.92 19.35
CA TRP A 229 2.48 1.75 20.04
C TRP A 229 3.63 0.94 20.63
N GLY A 230 4.84 1.37 20.40
CA GLY A 230 6.06 0.71 20.85
C GLY A 230 6.57 -0.41 19.95
N MET A 231 5.82 -0.80 18.92
CA MET A 231 6.27 -1.76 17.90
C MET A 231 7.07 -1.10 16.78
N ASP A 232 7.06 0.23 16.68
CA ASP A 232 7.72 0.99 15.62
C ASP A 232 9.22 0.65 15.51
N GLU A 233 9.92 0.53 16.65
CA GLU A 233 11.34 0.19 16.67
C GLU A 233 11.62 -1.23 16.16
N ALA A 234 10.82 -2.21 16.61
CA ALA A 234 10.96 -3.59 16.15
C ALA A 234 10.66 -3.71 14.64
N VAL A 235 9.61 -3.04 14.18
CA VAL A 235 9.24 -2.99 12.75
C VAL A 235 10.34 -2.28 11.94
N ALA A 236 10.90 -1.18 12.44
CA ALA A 236 12.00 -0.47 11.80
C ALA A 236 13.23 -1.37 11.61
N ILE A 237 13.63 -2.13 12.65
CA ILE A 237 14.78 -3.04 12.59
C ILE A 237 14.62 -4.05 11.46
N ILE A 238 13.44 -4.67 11.34
CA ILE A 238 13.15 -5.70 10.32
C ILE A 238 13.06 -5.09 8.91
N ASN A 239 12.62 -3.82 8.83
CA ASN A 239 12.35 -3.12 7.58
C ASN A 239 13.40 -2.07 7.20
N GLY A 240 14.63 -2.17 7.69
CA GLY A 240 15.73 -1.31 7.27
C GLY A 240 15.57 0.15 7.68
N GLY A 241 14.87 0.41 8.78
CA GLY A 241 14.59 1.74 9.32
C GLY A 241 13.26 2.35 8.86
N PHE A 242 12.51 1.65 8.01
CA PHE A 242 11.25 2.17 7.44
C PHE A 242 10.03 1.63 8.18
N VAL A 243 9.10 2.53 8.55
CA VAL A 243 7.86 2.16 9.25
C VAL A 243 6.62 2.71 8.55
N ARG A 244 6.51 4.04 8.40
CA ARG A 244 5.40 4.73 7.74
C ARG A 244 5.79 6.15 7.33
N GLY A 245 5.07 6.71 6.36
CA GLY A 245 5.30 8.07 5.90
C GLY A 245 6.37 8.20 4.82
N PHE A 246 6.88 9.42 4.64
CA PHE A 246 7.80 9.73 3.55
C PHE A 246 9.26 9.58 3.97
N TYR A 247 10.04 9.00 3.06
CA TYR A 247 11.49 8.87 3.15
C TYR A 247 12.12 9.32 1.84
N ARG A 248 13.32 9.90 1.91
CA ARG A 248 14.02 10.40 0.72
C ARG A 248 15.43 9.82 0.64
N ARG A 249 15.82 9.37 -0.56
CA ARG A 249 17.16 8.84 -0.82
C ARG A 249 17.54 9.02 -2.29
N SER A 250 18.75 9.52 -2.55
CA SER A 250 19.32 9.64 -3.91
C SER A 250 18.37 10.32 -4.91
N GLY A 251 17.66 11.38 -4.48
CA GLY A 251 16.69 12.10 -5.30
C GLY A 251 15.31 11.43 -5.41
N ALA A 252 15.17 10.17 -5.04
CA ALA A 252 13.89 9.49 -5.00
C ALA A 252 13.15 9.72 -3.67
N LEU A 253 11.82 9.81 -3.76
CA LEU A 253 10.91 9.83 -2.62
C LEU A 253 10.31 8.42 -2.45
N MET A 254 10.10 7.95 -1.23
CA MET A 254 9.30 6.76 -0.94
C MET A 254 8.20 7.11 0.04
N TYR A 255 6.99 6.63 -0.21
CA TYR A 255 5.92 6.61 0.77
C TYR A 255 5.68 5.18 1.25
N VAL A 256 5.76 4.98 2.56
CA VAL A 256 5.43 3.70 3.21
C VAL A 256 4.04 3.85 3.82
N HIS A 257 3.09 3.14 3.22
CA HIS A 257 1.69 3.12 3.62
C HIS A 257 1.52 2.34 4.93
N PRO A 258 0.75 2.82 5.93
CA PRO A 258 0.53 2.09 7.19
C PRO A 258 -0.46 0.93 7.09
N GLY A 259 -0.90 0.60 5.88
CA GLY A 259 -1.91 -0.42 5.61
C GLY A 259 -3.34 0.13 5.58
N THR A 260 -4.11 -0.28 4.58
CA THR A 260 -5.56 -0.01 4.48
C THR A 260 -6.32 -0.99 5.36
N GLY A 261 -5.90 -2.25 5.36
CA GLY A 261 -6.43 -3.31 6.20
C GLY A 261 -5.60 -3.58 7.44
N LEU A 262 -5.72 -4.78 7.95
CA LEU A 262 -5.17 -5.24 9.21
C LEU A 262 -4.37 -6.52 9.02
N TRP A 263 -3.14 -6.57 9.51
CA TRP A 263 -2.42 -7.83 9.56
C TRP A 263 -3.05 -8.80 10.57
N ASN A 264 -3.50 -9.94 10.10
CA ASN A 264 -4.27 -10.91 10.89
C ASN A 264 -3.49 -11.56 12.04
N GLY A 265 -2.17 -11.56 11.97
CA GLY A 265 -1.32 -12.10 13.05
C GLY A 265 -1.50 -11.34 14.36
N PHE A 266 -1.99 -10.09 14.29
CA PHE A 266 -2.23 -9.26 15.46
C PHE A 266 -3.43 -8.31 15.22
N PRO A 267 -4.66 -8.72 15.48
CA PRO A 267 -5.89 -8.01 15.09
C PRO A 267 -6.18 -6.77 15.94
N ILE A 268 -5.18 -5.94 16.22
CA ILE A 268 -5.30 -4.74 17.06
C ILE A 268 -4.54 -3.59 16.38
N ARG A 269 -5.17 -2.43 16.21
CA ARG A 269 -4.50 -1.17 15.86
C ARG A 269 -4.60 -0.19 17.02
N LEU A 270 -3.44 0.24 17.53
CA LEU A 270 -3.32 1.25 18.59
C LEU A 270 -2.11 2.13 18.28
N GLY A 271 -2.34 3.31 17.74
CA GLY A 271 -1.29 4.30 17.43
C GLY A 271 -0.88 4.39 15.96
N ALA A 272 -1.23 3.42 15.13
CA ALA A 272 -1.11 3.50 13.68
C ALA A 272 -2.45 3.11 13.06
N ALA A 273 -3.30 4.11 12.84
CA ALA A 273 -4.60 3.92 12.19
C ALA A 273 -4.43 3.39 10.75
N SER A 274 -5.41 2.60 10.31
CA SER A 274 -5.52 2.24 8.89
C SER A 274 -5.92 3.46 8.06
N GLU A 275 -5.51 3.50 6.78
CA GLU A 275 -5.83 4.63 5.93
C GLU A 275 -6.12 4.26 4.48
N ILE A 276 -6.82 5.16 3.81
CA ILE A 276 -6.86 5.32 2.36
C ILE A 276 -6.01 6.54 2.06
N ALA A 277 -4.83 6.37 1.45
CA ALA A 277 -3.93 7.49 1.18
C ALA A 277 -4.33 8.19 -0.12
N LEU A 278 -4.82 9.44 -0.05
CA LEU A 278 -4.95 10.31 -1.21
C LEU A 278 -3.69 11.15 -1.34
N ILE A 279 -2.89 10.86 -2.36
CA ILE A 279 -1.58 11.46 -2.56
C ILE A 279 -1.66 12.47 -3.72
N ARG A 280 -1.26 13.71 -3.42
CA ARG A 280 -1.13 14.79 -4.39
C ARG A 280 0.34 14.99 -4.76
N LEU A 281 0.64 14.99 -6.06
CA LEU A 281 1.96 15.32 -6.56
C LEU A 281 2.14 16.84 -6.60
N THR A 282 3.27 17.33 -6.08
CA THR A 282 3.67 18.73 -6.19
C THR A 282 5.15 18.82 -6.52
N ARG A 283 5.53 19.90 -7.20
CA ARG A 283 6.94 20.17 -7.43
C ARG A 283 7.60 20.60 -6.12
N LYS A 284 8.70 19.94 -5.77
CA LYS A 284 9.54 20.39 -4.66
C LYS A 284 10.07 21.80 -4.98
N GLN A 285 9.83 22.71 -4.04
CA GLN A 285 10.43 24.05 -4.12
C GLN A 285 11.93 23.99 -3.82
N PRO A 286 12.76 24.83 -4.45
CA PRO A 286 14.19 24.85 -4.23
C PRO A 286 14.59 25.17 -2.77
#